data_9fb0621951ccfe49a14ebd0659b344ee
#
_entry.id   9fb0621951ccfe49a14ebd0659b344ee
#
_cell.length_a   1.000
_cell.length_b   1.000
_cell.length_c   1.000
_cell.angle_alpha   90.00
_cell.angle_beta   90.00
_cell.angle_gamma   90.00
#
_symmetry.space_group_name_H-M   'P 1'
#
loop_
_entity.id
_entity.type
_entity.pdbx_description
1 polymer ?
#
loop_
_entity_poly.entity_id
_entity_poly.type
_entity_poly.pdbx_seq_one_letter_code
_entity_poly.pdbx_strand_id
1 'polypeptide(L)'
;PGLERIFRHGFLTPESGHILNPGKLMIGLHDAFCAKGGTTVSERVLGIKDGHPEGVTVATANGEFIADRVVITAGAWSKQLLATIGVRVPLEAERGYHVMMQHPDPGLHHPINVFEDSMFLSPMEHGFRLTSGVELANIEAPPDFTRIRHMIPRALRAVKGLRGEYHRIWMGYRPSMPDSVPRLGPVLGHENVFVGFGGGHIGMTLGPTIGKITADLIANRKLEVELAPYAIRP
;
A
#
# COMPACT_ATOMS: atom_id res chain seq x y z
N PRO A 1 19.98 -7.63 -21.37
CA PRO A 1 21.26 -6.91 -21.50
C PRO A 1 21.77 -6.39 -20.16
N GLY A 2 21.02 -5.70 -19.32
CA GLY A 2 21.48 -5.07 -18.08
C GLY A 2 21.74 -6.04 -16.90
N LEU A 3 21.57 -7.32 -17.06
CA LEU A 3 21.88 -8.31 -16.00
C LEU A 3 23.29 -8.92 -16.19
N GLU A 4 23.91 -9.26 -15.06
CA GLU A 4 25.13 -10.02 -15.05
C GLU A 4 24.88 -11.48 -15.48
N ARG A 5 25.93 -12.17 -15.98
CA ARG A 5 25.82 -13.55 -16.48
C ARG A 5 25.85 -14.59 -15.33
N ILE A 6 25.16 -14.31 -14.25
CA ILE A 6 25.04 -15.24 -13.12
C ILE A 6 23.74 -16.06 -13.16
N PHE A 7 22.77 -15.61 -13.93
CA PHE A 7 21.48 -16.29 -14.07
C PHE A 7 21.53 -17.32 -15.19
N ARG A 8 21.05 -18.54 -14.92
CA ARG A 8 20.97 -19.63 -15.90
C ARG A 8 19.68 -19.55 -16.72
N HIS A 9 18.59 -19.20 -16.08
CA HIS A 9 17.26 -19.15 -16.68
C HIS A 9 16.50 -17.94 -16.17
N GLY A 10 15.55 -17.46 -16.96
CA GLY A 10 14.62 -16.40 -16.61
C GLY A 10 13.45 -16.43 -17.57
N PHE A 11 12.35 -15.81 -17.17
CA PHE A 11 11.23 -15.56 -18.06
C PHE A 11 10.87 -14.08 -18.00
N LEU A 12 10.33 -13.57 -19.10
CA LEU A 12 9.88 -12.20 -19.22
C LEU A 12 8.37 -12.17 -19.44
N THR A 13 7.68 -11.30 -18.72
CA THR A 13 6.26 -10.96 -18.91
C THR A 13 6.18 -9.56 -19.53
N PRO A 14 6.21 -9.46 -20.87
CA PRO A 14 6.32 -8.15 -21.56
C PRO A 14 5.12 -7.23 -21.30
N GLU A 15 3.95 -7.79 -20.99
CA GLU A 15 2.72 -7.05 -20.66
C GLU A 15 2.71 -6.48 -19.24
N SER A 16 3.67 -6.89 -18.41
CA SER A 16 3.78 -6.38 -17.04
C SER A 16 4.39 -4.98 -17.03
N GLY A 17 3.82 -4.12 -16.23
CA GLY A 17 4.30 -2.76 -16.02
C GLY A 17 4.61 -2.47 -14.55
N HIS A 18 5.20 -1.31 -14.31
CA HIS A 18 5.40 -0.80 -12.96
C HIS A 18 5.30 0.73 -12.93
N ILE A 19 5.10 1.26 -11.74
CA ILE A 19 5.00 2.71 -11.54
C ILE A 19 6.38 3.26 -11.26
N LEU A 20 6.88 4.13 -12.15
CA LEU A 20 8.19 4.74 -12.03
C LEU A 20 8.32 5.66 -10.81
N ASN A 21 7.24 6.34 -10.43
CA ASN A 21 7.21 7.22 -9.27
C ASN A 21 5.85 7.16 -8.57
N PRO A 22 5.68 6.28 -7.56
CA PRO A 22 4.46 6.19 -6.78
C PRO A 22 4.07 7.50 -6.07
N GLY A 23 5.05 8.29 -5.64
CA GLY A 23 4.79 9.59 -5.00
C GLY A 23 4.12 10.58 -5.96
N LYS A 24 4.61 10.71 -7.19
CA LYS A 24 3.96 11.56 -8.21
C LYS A 24 2.56 11.08 -8.55
N LEU A 25 2.34 9.78 -8.61
CA LEU A 25 1.00 9.24 -8.82
C LEU A 25 0.04 9.68 -7.71
N MET A 26 0.46 9.58 -6.44
CA MET A 26 -0.37 9.99 -5.31
C MET A 26 -0.65 11.50 -5.30
N ILE A 27 0.36 12.31 -5.62
CA ILE A 27 0.19 13.78 -5.77
C ILE A 27 -0.82 14.08 -6.88
N GLY A 28 -0.66 13.47 -8.05
CA GLY A 28 -1.58 13.68 -9.17
C GLY A 28 -3.03 13.27 -8.87
N LEU A 29 -3.23 12.18 -8.12
CA LEU A 29 -4.56 11.76 -7.67
C LEU A 29 -5.16 12.75 -6.67
N HIS A 30 -4.35 13.24 -5.73
CA HIS A 30 -4.75 14.27 -4.77
C HIS A 30 -5.16 15.57 -5.48
N ASP A 31 -4.36 16.05 -6.42
CA ASP A 31 -4.64 17.27 -7.17
C ASP A 31 -5.92 17.13 -7.99
N ALA A 32 -6.12 15.98 -8.63
CA ALA A 32 -7.36 15.68 -9.35
C ALA A 32 -8.58 15.62 -8.43
N PHE A 33 -8.44 15.12 -7.21
CA PHE A 33 -9.48 15.11 -6.20
C PHE A 33 -9.86 16.55 -5.78
N CYS A 34 -8.86 17.37 -5.46
CA CYS A 34 -9.07 18.78 -5.10
C CYS A 34 -9.70 19.58 -6.25
N ALA A 35 -9.24 19.37 -7.49
CA ALA A 35 -9.80 20.03 -8.68
C ALA A 35 -11.28 19.66 -8.92
N LYS A 36 -11.75 18.54 -8.40
CA LYS A 36 -13.16 18.12 -8.43
C LYS A 36 -13.97 18.61 -7.22
N GLY A 37 -13.42 19.49 -6.40
CA GLY A 37 -14.09 20.06 -5.22
C GLY A 37 -13.87 19.24 -3.93
N GLY A 38 -13.00 18.25 -3.94
CA GLY A 38 -12.63 17.52 -2.74
C GLY A 38 -11.81 18.40 -1.77
N THR A 39 -11.99 18.19 -0.48
CA THR A 39 -11.24 18.88 0.57
C THR A 39 -10.33 17.91 1.31
N THR A 40 -9.09 18.32 1.56
CA THR A 40 -8.11 17.54 2.34
C THR A 40 -7.85 18.23 3.67
N VAL A 41 -7.95 17.47 4.75
CA VAL A 41 -7.63 17.92 6.11
C VAL A 41 -6.43 17.14 6.61
N SER A 42 -5.35 17.83 6.97
CA SER A 42 -4.10 17.21 7.46
C SER A 42 -4.16 17.03 8.97
N GLU A 43 -5.01 16.09 9.42
CA GLU A 43 -5.19 15.78 10.82
C GLU A 43 -5.15 14.27 11.07
N ARG A 44 -4.70 13.90 12.27
CA ARG A 44 -4.75 12.51 12.70
C ARG A 44 -6.16 12.18 13.20
N VAL A 45 -6.80 11.21 12.57
CA VAL A 45 -8.06 10.64 13.07
C VAL A 45 -7.76 9.77 14.29
N LEU A 46 -8.41 10.08 15.40
CA LEU A 46 -8.27 9.38 16.68
C LEU A 46 -9.32 8.27 16.84
N GLY A 47 -10.48 8.42 16.21
CA GLY A 47 -11.55 7.45 16.26
C GLY A 47 -12.75 7.88 15.42
N ILE A 48 -13.69 6.97 15.31
CA ILE A 48 -14.99 7.20 14.72
C ILE A 48 -16.08 6.79 15.71
N LYS A 49 -17.24 7.45 15.62
CA LYS A 49 -18.44 7.12 16.39
C LYS A 49 -19.60 7.04 15.42
N ASP A 50 -20.24 5.91 15.34
CA ASP A 50 -21.45 5.69 14.59
C ASP A 50 -22.68 5.92 15.47
N GLY A 51 -23.83 6.25 14.87
CA GLY A 51 -25.06 6.48 15.60
C GLY A 51 -25.40 7.96 15.87
N HIS A 52 -24.68 8.90 15.26
CA HIS A 52 -25.12 10.31 15.24
C HIS A 52 -26.34 10.46 14.32
N PRO A 53 -27.37 11.26 14.69
CA PRO A 53 -28.56 11.45 13.84
C PRO A 53 -28.27 11.94 12.41
N GLU A 54 -27.17 12.68 12.25
CA GLU A 54 -26.73 13.25 10.96
C GLU A 54 -25.65 12.44 10.27
N GLY A 55 -25.28 11.23 10.77
CA GLY A 55 -24.29 10.37 10.15
C GLY A 55 -23.23 9.81 11.09
N VAL A 56 -21.97 9.86 10.68
CA VAL A 56 -20.82 9.33 11.42
C VAL A 56 -19.91 10.47 11.87
N THR A 57 -19.55 10.47 13.15
CA THR A 57 -18.58 11.42 13.71
C THR A 57 -17.17 10.89 13.55
N VAL A 58 -16.27 11.72 13.01
CA VAL A 58 -14.82 11.47 12.90
C VAL A 58 -14.10 12.38 13.87
N ALA A 59 -13.51 11.81 14.92
CA ALA A 59 -12.80 12.55 15.94
C ALA A 59 -11.32 12.73 15.58
N THR A 60 -10.82 13.95 15.73
CA THR A 60 -9.41 14.33 15.57
C THR A 60 -8.89 15.02 16.82
N ALA A 61 -7.61 15.37 16.85
CA ALA A 61 -7.04 16.14 17.96
C ALA A 61 -7.59 17.58 18.05
N ASN A 62 -8.05 18.15 16.92
CA ASN A 62 -8.46 19.55 16.82
C ASN A 62 -9.98 19.73 16.77
N GLY A 63 -10.77 18.66 16.79
CA GLY A 63 -12.22 18.71 16.76
C GLY A 63 -12.86 17.46 16.14
N GLU A 64 -14.12 17.56 15.84
CA GLU A 64 -14.91 16.50 15.26
C GLU A 64 -15.50 16.94 13.90
N PHE A 65 -15.56 16.00 12.97
CA PHE A 65 -16.25 16.17 11.68
C PHE A 65 -17.45 15.23 11.66
N ILE A 66 -18.55 15.67 11.11
CA ILE A 66 -19.74 14.86 10.86
C ILE A 66 -19.85 14.65 9.37
N ALA A 67 -20.07 13.41 8.95
CA ALA A 67 -20.22 13.04 7.55
C ALA A 67 -21.37 12.02 7.40
N ASP A 68 -22.11 12.09 6.31
CA ASP A 68 -23.16 11.12 5.99
C ASP A 68 -22.61 9.71 5.95
N ARG A 69 -21.39 9.56 5.44
CA ARG A 69 -20.71 8.26 5.29
C ARG A 69 -19.21 8.40 5.49
N VAL A 70 -18.58 7.38 6.07
CA VAL A 70 -17.14 7.33 6.28
C VAL A 70 -16.57 6.10 5.59
N VAL A 71 -15.44 6.26 4.89
CA VAL A 71 -14.67 5.15 4.30
C VAL A 71 -13.32 5.07 5.00
N ILE A 72 -13.05 3.95 5.64
CA ILE A 72 -11.77 3.69 6.30
C ILE A 72 -10.80 3.09 5.29
N THR A 73 -9.81 3.89 4.87
CA THR A 73 -8.73 3.49 3.95
C THR A 73 -7.36 3.77 4.57
N ALA A 74 -7.25 3.66 5.90
CA ALA A 74 -6.07 4.04 6.67
C ALA A 74 -4.94 2.97 6.66
N GLY A 75 -4.93 2.05 5.67
CA GLY A 75 -3.89 1.03 5.53
C GLY A 75 -3.74 0.19 6.80
N ALA A 76 -2.53 0.06 7.32
CA ALA A 76 -2.24 -0.73 8.52
C ALA A 76 -2.91 -0.17 9.80
N TRP A 77 -3.31 1.10 9.82
CA TRP A 77 -3.98 1.74 10.95
C TRP A 77 -5.51 1.57 10.93
N SER A 78 -6.08 0.98 9.89
CA SER A 78 -7.53 0.71 9.79
C SER A 78 -8.05 -0.14 10.95
N LYS A 79 -7.25 -1.10 11.44
CA LYS A 79 -7.57 -1.93 12.61
C LYS A 79 -7.88 -1.10 13.86
N GLN A 80 -7.09 -0.06 14.12
CA GLN A 80 -7.24 0.81 15.28
C GLN A 80 -8.52 1.66 15.18
N LEU A 81 -8.83 2.18 14.00
CA LEU A 81 -10.05 2.96 13.77
C LEU A 81 -11.31 2.08 13.90
N LEU A 82 -11.31 0.89 13.33
CA LEU A 82 -12.42 -0.05 13.47
C LEU A 82 -12.67 -0.45 14.91
N ALA A 83 -11.62 -0.59 15.72
CA ALA A 83 -11.75 -0.92 17.14
C ALA A 83 -12.53 0.15 17.91
N THR A 84 -12.53 1.42 17.49
CA THR A 84 -13.29 2.50 18.16
C THR A 84 -14.81 2.36 18.02
N ILE A 85 -15.27 1.59 17.02
CA ILE A 85 -16.68 1.21 16.84
C ILE A 85 -16.95 -0.26 17.21
N GLY A 86 -16.04 -0.90 17.96
CA GLY A 86 -16.21 -2.28 18.43
C GLY A 86 -15.90 -3.38 17.40
N VAL A 87 -15.45 -3.01 16.19
CA VAL A 87 -15.16 -3.98 15.13
C VAL A 87 -13.69 -4.43 15.19
N ARG A 88 -13.49 -5.76 15.24
CA ARG A 88 -12.16 -6.36 15.26
C ARG A 88 -11.83 -7.00 13.93
N VAL A 89 -10.61 -6.78 13.45
CA VAL A 89 -10.10 -7.37 12.22
C VAL A 89 -8.69 -7.93 12.43
N PRO A 90 -8.34 -9.08 11.85
CA PRO A 90 -7.00 -9.66 11.98
C PRO A 90 -6.02 -9.02 10.98
N LEU A 91 -6.06 -7.68 10.88
CA LEU A 91 -5.15 -6.91 10.06
C LEU A 91 -3.82 -6.75 10.76
N GLU A 92 -2.73 -7.11 10.09
CA GLU A 92 -1.37 -6.96 10.60
C GLU A 92 -0.51 -6.13 9.64
N ALA A 93 0.53 -5.51 10.20
CA ALA A 93 1.48 -4.72 9.44
C ALA A 93 2.67 -5.58 9.05
N GLU A 94 2.81 -5.88 7.77
CA GLU A 94 4.05 -6.44 7.24
C GLU A 94 5.00 -5.30 6.84
N ARG A 95 6.12 -5.19 7.53
CA ARG A 95 7.11 -4.17 7.24
C ARG A 95 7.92 -4.54 6.01
N GLY A 96 7.96 -3.64 5.04
CA GLY A 96 8.75 -3.77 3.84
C GLY A 96 9.83 -2.70 3.78
N TYR A 97 11.00 -3.10 3.32
CA TYR A 97 12.17 -2.24 3.24
C TYR A 97 12.59 -2.02 1.80
N HIS A 98 13.04 -0.81 1.47
CA HIS A 98 13.71 -0.57 0.20
C HIS A 98 14.88 0.40 0.33
N VAL A 99 15.77 0.31 -0.63
CA VAL A 99 16.86 1.23 -0.84
C VAL A 99 16.83 1.75 -2.28
N MET A 100 17.06 3.04 -2.47
CA MET A 100 17.22 3.65 -3.80
C MET A 100 18.69 3.77 -4.10
N MET A 101 19.16 2.99 -5.05
CA MET A 101 20.54 2.92 -5.48
C MET A 101 20.76 3.75 -6.74
N GLN A 102 21.96 4.28 -6.91
CA GLN A 102 22.31 5.00 -8.12
C GLN A 102 22.56 4.03 -9.28
N HIS A 103 22.06 4.39 -10.44
CA HIS A 103 22.31 3.68 -11.68
C HIS A 103 22.42 4.67 -12.84
N PRO A 104 23.61 4.84 -13.44
CA PRO A 104 23.84 5.86 -14.47
C PRO A 104 23.09 5.57 -15.78
N ASP A 105 22.95 4.29 -16.15
CA ASP A 105 22.14 3.81 -17.27
C ASP A 105 21.59 2.44 -16.88
N PRO A 106 20.30 2.34 -16.59
CA PRO A 106 19.72 1.08 -16.17
C PRO A 106 19.76 0.00 -17.27
N GLY A 107 19.68 0.35 -18.55
CA GLY A 107 19.55 -0.63 -19.64
C GLY A 107 18.49 -1.69 -19.39
N LEU A 108 17.77 -1.54 -18.28
CA LEU A 108 16.75 -2.40 -17.76
C LEU A 108 15.47 -1.59 -17.60
N HIS A 109 14.43 -1.99 -18.32
CA HIS A 109 13.16 -1.26 -18.35
C HIS A 109 12.04 -1.99 -17.59
N HIS A 110 12.31 -3.21 -17.12
CA HIS A 110 11.38 -4.03 -16.38
C HIS A 110 11.89 -4.31 -14.97
N PRO A 111 11.02 -4.43 -13.98
CA PRO A 111 11.38 -4.95 -12.67
C PRO A 111 11.90 -6.39 -12.79
N ILE A 112 12.84 -6.72 -11.94
CA ILE A 112 13.45 -8.05 -11.90
C ILE A 112 13.14 -8.67 -10.53
N ASN A 113 12.62 -9.88 -10.54
CA ASN A 113 12.51 -10.70 -9.35
C ASN A 113 13.65 -11.73 -9.35
N VAL A 114 14.56 -11.60 -8.39
CA VAL A 114 15.63 -12.58 -8.16
C VAL A 114 15.14 -13.52 -7.06
N PHE A 115 14.59 -14.65 -7.47
CA PHE A 115 13.94 -15.61 -6.56
C PHE A 115 14.88 -16.18 -5.52
N GLU A 116 16.11 -16.54 -5.92
CA GLU A 116 17.13 -17.12 -5.04
C GLU A 116 17.50 -16.23 -3.86
N ASP A 117 17.43 -14.91 -4.08
CA ASP A 117 17.74 -13.92 -3.07
C ASP A 117 16.48 -13.29 -2.45
N SER A 118 15.29 -13.65 -2.89
CA SER A 118 14.03 -13.04 -2.46
C SER A 118 14.06 -11.51 -2.55
N MET A 119 14.59 -10.97 -3.66
CA MET A 119 14.70 -9.54 -3.87
C MET A 119 14.07 -9.10 -5.18
N PHE A 120 13.50 -7.89 -5.15
CA PHE A 120 13.00 -7.19 -6.32
C PHE A 120 13.90 -6.00 -6.62
N LEU A 121 14.25 -5.86 -7.88
CA LEU A 121 15.03 -4.77 -8.41
C LEU A 121 14.19 -4.06 -9.48
N SER A 122 13.90 -2.78 -9.26
CA SER A 122 12.99 -2.04 -10.14
C SER A 122 13.65 -0.73 -10.61
N PRO A 123 13.71 -0.49 -11.93
CA PRO A 123 14.07 0.82 -12.44
C PRO A 123 12.99 1.83 -12.04
N MET A 124 13.39 2.96 -11.48
CA MET A 124 12.53 4.03 -11.02
C MET A 124 12.96 5.34 -11.67
N GLU A 125 12.16 6.39 -11.54
CA GLU A 125 12.46 7.69 -12.12
C GLU A 125 13.82 8.27 -11.67
N HIS A 126 14.24 7.99 -10.43
CA HIS A 126 15.44 8.57 -9.82
C HIS A 126 16.46 7.52 -9.37
N GLY A 127 16.55 6.40 -10.06
CA GLY A 127 17.51 5.35 -9.75
C GLY A 127 16.92 3.95 -9.80
N PHE A 128 17.53 3.04 -9.07
CA PHE A 128 17.19 1.65 -9.04
C PHE A 128 16.75 1.24 -7.65
N ARG A 129 15.51 0.74 -7.51
CA ARG A 129 14.96 0.34 -6.21
C ARG A 129 15.25 -1.10 -5.94
N LEU A 130 16.01 -1.36 -4.89
CA LEU A 130 16.12 -2.68 -4.28
C LEU A 130 15.06 -2.81 -3.18
N THR A 131 14.21 -3.80 -3.28
CA THR A 131 13.22 -4.17 -2.25
C THR A 131 13.43 -5.61 -1.87
N SER A 132 13.44 -5.92 -0.58
CA SER A 132 13.60 -7.30 -0.10
C SER A 132 12.92 -7.50 1.24
N GLY A 133 12.40 -8.71 1.39
CA GLY A 133 11.93 -9.26 2.65
C GLY A 133 10.65 -8.66 3.20
N VAL A 134 10.16 -9.36 4.20
CA VAL A 134 9.05 -8.98 5.07
C VAL A 134 9.53 -9.14 6.50
N GLU A 135 9.22 -8.17 7.34
CA GLU A 135 9.39 -8.23 8.78
C GLU A 135 8.03 -8.19 9.45
N LEU A 136 7.74 -9.17 10.28
CA LEU A 136 6.57 -9.20 11.13
C LEU A 136 6.94 -8.63 12.49
N ALA A 137 6.52 -7.41 12.76
CA ALA A 137 6.78 -6.74 14.03
C ALA A 137 5.66 -5.75 14.34
N ASN A 138 5.57 -5.35 15.61
CA ASN A 138 4.64 -4.33 16.03
C ASN A 138 4.88 -3.04 15.23
N ILE A 139 3.79 -2.36 14.86
CA ILE A 139 3.83 -1.13 14.08
C ILE A 139 4.69 -0.02 14.74
N GLU A 140 4.79 -0.03 16.06
CA GLU A 140 5.56 0.94 16.85
C GLU A 140 7.01 0.53 17.10
N ALA A 141 7.40 -0.73 16.81
CA ALA A 141 8.77 -1.19 17.02
C ALA A 141 9.75 -0.42 16.09
N PRO A 142 10.99 -0.15 16.52
CA PRO A 142 11.98 0.50 15.68
C PRO A 142 12.28 -0.35 14.43
N PRO A 143 12.61 0.26 13.27
CA PRO A 143 12.94 -0.48 12.06
C PRO A 143 14.29 -1.20 12.20
N ASP A 144 14.38 -2.42 11.66
CA ASP A 144 15.64 -3.15 11.50
C ASP A 144 16.10 -3.12 10.03
N PHE A 145 17.11 -2.33 9.75
CA PHE A 145 17.69 -2.21 8.41
C PHE A 145 18.79 -3.24 8.11
N THR A 146 19.10 -4.16 9.01
CA THR A 146 20.19 -5.13 8.84
C THR A 146 19.97 -5.99 7.60
N ARG A 147 18.76 -6.54 7.46
CA ARG A 147 18.44 -7.43 6.34
C ARG A 147 18.59 -6.74 4.98
N ILE A 148 18.03 -5.54 4.82
CA ILE A 148 18.10 -4.84 3.52
C ILE A 148 19.52 -4.43 3.17
N ARG A 149 20.35 -4.09 4.16
CA ARG A 149 21.78 -3.80 3.95
C ARG A 149 22.54 -5.02 3.43
N HIS A 150 22.24 -6.23 3.92
CA HIS A 150 22.84 -7.48 3.44
C HIS A 150 22.43 -7.82 2.00
N MET A 151 21.34 -7.24 1.49
CA MET A 151 20.90 -7.46 0.11
C MET A 151 21.64 -6.56 -0.90
N ILE A 152 22.20 -5.43 -0.47
CA ILE A 152 22.92 -4.49 -1.37
C ILE A 152 24.04 -5.19 -2.15
N PRO A 153 24.99 -5.91 -1.54
CA PRO A 153 26.03 -6.63 -2.28
C PRO A 153 25.48 -7.65 -3.29
N ARG A 154 24.32 -8.26 -3.00
CA ARG A 154 23.68 -9.21 -3.92
C ARG A 154 23.10 -8.50 -5.14
N ALA A 155 22.46 -7.35 -4.94
CA ALA A 155 21.94 -6.52 -6.02
C ALA A 155 23.08 -6.05 -6.95
N LEU A 156 24.22 -5.63 -6.38
CA LEU A 156 25.41 -5.23 -7.13
C LEU A 156 25.99 -6.36 -8.00
N ARG A 157 25.86 -7.60 -7.57
CA ARG A 157 26.28 -8.76 -8.38
C ARG A 157 25.26 -9.13 -9.46
N ALA A 158 24.01 -8.71 -9.33
CA ALA A 158 22.94 -9.08 -10.24
C ALA A 158 22.80 -8.12 -11.44
N VAL A 159 23.08 -6.84 -11.24
CA VAL A 159 22.80 -5.77 -12.21
C VAL A 159 24.08 -5.07 -12.63
N LYS A 160 24.35 -5.05 -13.93
CA LYS A 160 25.52 -4.38 -14.51
C LYS A 160 25.50 -2.87 -14.23
N GLY A 161 26.62 -2.34 -13.79
CA GLY A 161 26.79 -0.92 -13.56
C GLY A 161 26.00 -0.34 -12.39
N LEU A 162 25.29 -1.18 -11.61
CA LEU A 162 24.65 -0.71 -10.37
C LEU A 162 25.72 -0.26 -9.38
N ARG A 163 25.52 0.90 -8.75
CA ARG A 163 26.46 1.46 -7.76
C ARG A 163 25.95 1.22 -6.35
N GLY A 164 26.86 0.99 -5.43
CA GLY A 164 26.57 0.75 -4.01
C GLY A 164 26.13 1.99 -3.23
N GLU A 165 26.21 3.15 -3.83
CA GLU A 165 25.78 4.42 -3.24
C GLU A 165 24.25 4.49 -3.20
N TYR A 166 23.73 4.92 -2.05
CA TYR A 166 22.30 5.10 -1.85
C TYR A 166 22.02 6.28 -0.92
N HIS A 167 20.91 6.97 -1.13
CA HIS A 167 20.56 8.15 -0.35
C HIS A 167 20.02 7.81 1.03
N ARG A 168 19.10 6.83 1.10
CA ARG A 168 18.53 6.37 2.36
C ARG A 168 17.87 4.99 2.20
N ILE A 169 17.71 4.32 3.32
CA ILE A 169 16.84 3.15 3.43
C ILE A 169 15.49 3.64 3.95
N TRP A 170 14.42 3.10 3.39
CA TRP A 170 13.06 3.40 3.77
C TRP A 170 12.32 2.13 4.21
N MET A 171 11.41 2.29 5.15
CA MET A 171 10.53 1.24 5.63
C MET A 171 9.08 1.70 5.52
N GLY A 172 8.20 0.79 5.12
CA GLY A 172 6.76 1.01 5.08
C GLY A 172 5.97 -0.17 5.60
N TYR A 173 4.72 0.08 5.91
CA TYR A 173 3.78 -0.88 6.47
C TYR A 173 2.82 -1.36 5.38
N ARG A 174 2.84 -2.65 5.07
CA ARG A 174 1.85 -3.28 4.19
C ARG A 174 0.68 -3.73 5.05
N PRO A 175 -0.54 -3.28 4.76
CA PRO A 175 -1.73 -3.75 5.46
C PRO A 175 -2.09 -5.16 4.98
N SER A 176 -1.72 -6.18 5.74
CA SER A 176 -1.87 -7.57 5.32
C SER A 176 -2.93 -8.28 6.14
N MET A 177 -3.81 -8.99 5.42
CA MET A 177 -4.78 -9.90 6.00
C MET A 177 -4.22 -11.32 5.99
N PRO A 178 -4.53 -12.18 6.98
CA PRO A 178 -4.00 -13.55 7.03
C PRO A 178 -4.36 -14.41 5.81
N ASP A 179 -5.51 -14.15 5.19
CA ASP A 179 -5.98 -14.81 3.98
C ASP A 179 -5.53 -14.12 2.68
N SER A 180 -4.74 -13.06 2.80
CA SER A 180 -4.30 -12.20 1.68
C SER A 180 -5.42 -11.56 0.86
N VAL A 181 -6.66 -11.56 1.36
CA VAL A 181 -7.83 -10.97 0.70
C VAL A 181 -8.11 -9.59 1.30
N PRO A 182 -8.17 -8.52 0.49
CA PRO A 182 -8.51 -7.19 0.99
C PRO A 182 -9.92 -7.16 1.59
N ARG A 183 -10.16 -6.22 2.48
CA ARG A 183 -11.50 -5.97 3.02
C ARG A 183 -12.09 -4.76 2.34
N LEU A 184 -13.31 -4.94 1.83
CA LEU A 184 -14.00 -3.96 0.99
C LEU A 184 -15.51 -4.05 1.24
N GLY A 185 -16.15 -2.91 1.41
CA GLY A 185 -17.60 -2.80 1.52
C GLY A 185 -18.09 -2.21 2.84
N PRO A 186 -19.40 -2.34 3.12
CA PRO A 186 -19.98 -1.84 4.36
C PRO A 186 -19.51 -2.67 5.56
N VAL A 187 -19.45 -2.01 6.71
CA VAL A 187 -19.16 -2.66 8.00
C VAL A 187 -20.46 -3.18 8.60
N LEU A 188 -20.52 -4.46 8.90
CA LEU A 188 -21.72 -5.08 9.47
C LEU A 188 -22.11 -4.40 10.79
N GLY A 189 -23.37 -3.99 10.90
CA GLY A 189 -23.90 -3.26 12.05
C GLY A 189 -23.62 -1.76 12.05
N HIS A 190 -22.99 -1.22 10.99
CA HIS A 190 -22.63 0.19 10.84
C HIS A 190 -22.94 0.67 9.42
N GLU A 191 -24.19 1.03 9.17
CA GLU A 191 -24.73 1.31 7.81
C GLU A 191 -23.98 2.41 7.04
N ASN A 192 -23.40 3.38 7.76
CA ASN A 192 -22.70 4.52 7.18
C ASN A 192 -21.17 4.40 7.22
N VAL A 193 -20.63 3.24 7.65
CA VAL A 193 -19.19 2.99 7.69
C VAL A 193 -18.80 1.96 6.66
N PHE A 194 -17.84 2.32 5.81
CA PHE A 194 -17.30 1.47 4.75
C PHE A 194 -15.81 1.26 4.95
N VAL A 195 -15.27 0.23 4.35
CA VAL A 195 -13.85 -0.09 4.38
C VAL A 195 -13.27 -0.33 3.00
N GLY A 196 -11.97 -0.03 2.84
CA GLY A 196 -11.18 -0.36 1.67
C GLY A 196 -9.70 -0.47 2.07
N PHE A 197 -9.27 -1.63 2.59
CA PHE A 197 -7.89 -1.85 3.06
C PHE A 197 -7.45 -3.30 2.89
N GLY A 198 -6.23 -3.62 3.32
CA GLY A 198 -5.76 -5.01 3.34
C GLY A 198 -5.16 -5.49 2.01
N GLY A 199 -4.75 -4.57 1.12
CA GLY A 199 -4.19 -4.91 -0.19
C GLY A 199 -2.78 -5.54 -0.15
N GLY A 200 -2.16 -5.68 1.02
CA GLY A 200 -0.88 -6.36 1.21
C GLY A 200 0.20 -5.88 0.24
N HIS A 201 0.78 -6.81 -0.50
CA HIS A 201 1.84 -6.55 -1.47
C HIS A 201 1.35 -5.89 -2.78
N ILE A 202 0.08 -6.02 -3.11
CA ILE A 202 -0.50 -5.57 -4.39
C ILE A 202 -1.48 -4.40 -4.23
N GLY A 203 -1.45 -3.71 -3.09
CA GLY A 203 -2.37 -2.62 -2.78
C GLY A 203 -2.36 -1.49 -3.82
N MET A 204 -1.21 -1.17 -4.40
CA MET A 204 -1.10 -0.17 -5.47
C MET A 204 -1.83 -0.61 -6.75
N THR A 205 -1.72 -1.88 -7.11
CA THR A 205 -2.42 -2.48 -8.26
C THR A 205 -3.93 -2.54 -8.05
N LEU A 206 -4.36 -2.89 -6.84
CA LEU A 206 -5.78 -3.02 -6.48
C LEU A 206 -6.46 -1.68 -6.20
N GLY A 207 -5.70 -0.65 -5.86
CA GLY A 207 -6.22 0.66 -5.42
C GLY A 207 -7.30 1.26 -6.32
N PRO A 208 -7.10 1.35 -7.65
CA PRO A 208 -8.12 1.88 -8.56
C PRO A 208 -9.43 1.07 -8.56
N THR A 209 -9.32 -0.25 -8.53
CA THR A 209 -10.49 -1.14 -8.48
C THR A 209 -11.23 -1.02 -7.15
N ILE A 210 -10.52 -1.04 -6.03
CA ILE A 210 -11.09 -0.82 -4.69
C ILE A 210 -11.79 0.53 -4.64
N GLY A 211 -11.14 1.59 -5.14
CA GLY A 211 -11.71 2.93 -5.18
C GLY A 211 -12.99 3.00 -6.01
N LYS A 212 -13.00 2.39 -7.21
CA LYS A 212 -14.20 2.32 -8.06
C LYS A 212 -15.35 1.59 -7.37
N ILE A 213 -15.10 0.40 -6.83
CA ILE A 213 -16.13 -0.39 -6.16
C ILE A 213 -16.69 0.36 -4.94
N THR A 214 -15.82 0.98 -4.13
CA THR A 214 -16.25 1.78 -2.98
C THR A 214 -17.12 2.97 -3.41
N ALA A 215 -16.74 3.68 -4.46
CA ALA A 215 -17.53 4.79 -4.99
C ALA A 215 -18.89 4.32 -5.52
N ASP A 216 -18.93 3.19 -6.21
CA ASP A 216 -20.18 2.62 -6.73
C ASP A 216 -21.12 2.16 -5.59
N LEU A 217 -20.58 1.57 -4.53
CA LEU A 217 -21.30 1.23 -3.31
C LEU A 217 -21.95 2.44 -2.65
N ILE A 218 -21.14 3.48 -2.41
CA ILE A 218 -21.62 4.71 -1.76
C ILE A 218 -22.68 5.41 -2.61
N ALA A 219 -22.55 5.35 -3.94
CA ALA A 219 -23.51 5.93 -4.87
C ALA A 219 -24.73 5.00 -5.16
N ASN A 220 -24.85 3.86 -4.48
CA ASN A 220 -25.90 2.85 -4.70
C ASN A 220 -25.97 2.39 -6.17
N ARG A 221 -24.83 2.28 -6.85
CA ARG A 221 -24.75 1.75 -8.22
C ARG A 221 -24.62 0.21 -8.20
N LYS A 222 -25.02 -0.39 -9.31
CA LYS A 222 -24.85 -1.84 -9.50
C LYS A 222 -23.37 -2.19 -9.52
N LEU A 223 -23.01 -3.18 -8.73
CA LEU A 223 -21.66 -3.74 -8.72
C LEU A 223 -21.52 -4.87 -9.76
N GLU A 224 -20.32 -4.96 -10.33
CA GLU A 224 -19.95 -6.04 -11.26
C GLU A 224 -19.28 -7.22 -10.53
N VAL A 225 -19.03 -7.08 -9.22
CA VAL A 225 -18.35 -8.09 -8.40
C VAL A 225 -19.19 -8.45 -7.19
N GLU A 226 -19.09 -9.69 -6.76
CA GLU A 226 -19.66 -10.14 -5.50
C GLU A 226 -18.79 -9.69 -4.33
N LEU A 227 -19.39 -9.08 -3.32
CA LEU A 227 -18.67 -8.54 -2.17
C LEU A 227 -18.47 -9.52 -1.02
N ALA A 228 -19.23 -10.59 -0.95
CA ALA A 228 -19.19 -11.52 0.17
C ALA A 228 -17.77 -12.05 0.51
N PRO A 229 -16.88 -12.34 -0.46
CA PRO A 229 -15.51 -12.74 -0.16
C PRO A 229 -14.66 -11.65 0.52
N TYR A 230 -15.00 -10.38 0.31
CA TYR A 230 -14.24 -9.21 0.78
C TYR A 230 -14.81 -8.60 2.06
N ALA A 231 -15.95 -9.06 2.52
CA ALA A 231 -16.59 -8.54 3.72
C ALA A 231 -15.74 -8.77 4.98
N ILE A 232 -15.87 -7.85 5.96
CA ILE A 232 -15.36 -8.11 7.30
C ILE A 232 -16.22 -9.24 7.88
N ARG A 233 -15.55 -10.32 8.27
CA ARG A 233 -16.20 -11.46 8.96
C ARG A 233 -16.10 -11.24 10.45
N PRO A 234 -17.16 -11.58 11.22
CA PRO A 234 -17.16 -11.50 12.66
C PRO A 234 -16.11 -12.40 13.31
#